data_e0c3a6d8bf3913734faf37c57562c96a
#
_entry.id   e0c3a6d8bf3913734faf37c57562c96a
#
_cell.length_a   1.000
_cell.length_b   1.000
_cell.length_c   1.000
_cell.angle_alpha   90.00
_cell.angle_beta   90.00
_cell.angle_gamma   90.00
#
_symmetry.space_group_name_H-M   'P 1'
#
loop_
_entity.id
_entity.type
_entity.pdbx_description
1 polymer ?
#
loop_
_entity_poly.entity_id
_entity_poly.type
_entity_poly.pdbx_seq_one_letter_code
_entity_poly.pdbx_strand_id
1 'polypeptide(L)'
;MLTKLPAQNKIAAFDIDAQNTFTPVCPDELPVAEGDQIVEELNAQAALASLRIGSRDAHSPQAVWIAGNGHPVLSPVSGYPDVDVYWPAHAIVGTKGFEFITGLDPKNYDFQVYKGIEIDKHPYGACYHDLANTLSTGAIEYLREHGITTVICGGLATDYCVKNTVLQLRAACFEVILNLSLIHISEPTRL
;
A
#
# COMPACT_ATOMS: atom_id res chain seq x y z
N MET A 1 4.15 -22.01 -12.85
CA MET A 1 4.98 -20.94 -13.42
C MET A 1 4.18 -20.26 -14.51
N LEU A 2 3.85 -18.97 -14.42
CA LEU A 2 3.17 -18.24 -15.49
C LEU A 2 4.13 -18.18 -16.68
N THR A 3 3.82 -18.87 -17.75
CA THR A 3 4.62 -18.86 -18.98
C THR A 3 4.13 -17.80 -19.98
N LYS A 4 2.95 -17.22 -19.73
CA LYS A 4 2.33 -16.20 -20.58
C LYS A 4 1.32 -15.39 -19.76
N LEU A 5 1.33 -14.06 -19.93
CA LEU A 5 0.29 -13.20 -19.38
C LEU A 5 -1.07 -13.53 -19.99
N PRO A 6 -2.17 -13.43 -19.21
CA PRO A 6 -3.52 -13.51 -19.78
C PRO A 6 -3.81 -12.32 -20.71
N ALA A 7 -5.00 -12.30 -21.31
CA ALA A 7 -5.42 -11.16 -22.11
C ALA A 7 -5.46 -9.88 -21.25
N GLN A 8 -5.07 -8.75 -21.81
CA GLN A 8 -4.93 -7.48 -21.10
C GLN A 8 -6.19 -7.09 -20.31
N ASN A 9 -7.38 -7.35 -20.89
CA ASN A 9 -8.66 -7.08 -20.21
C ASN A 9 -8.95 -7.97 -18.99
N LYS A 10 -8.03 -8.85 -18.61
CA LYS A 10 -8.06 -9.69 -17.40
C LYS A 10 -7.00 -9.28 -16.39
N ILE A 11 -6.25 -8.24 -16.67
CA ILE A 11 -5.14 -7.77 -15.85
C ILE A 11 -5.47 -6.41 -15.24
N ALA A 12 -5.23 -6.27 -13.95
CA ALA A 12 -5.13 -4.97 -13.29
C ALA A 12 -3.70 -4.73 -12.79
N ALA A 13 -3.26 -3.48 -12.84
CA ALA A 13 -2.08 -3.01 -12.13
C ALA A 13 -2.52 -2.41 -10.79
N PHE A 14 -1.86 -2.79 -9.71
CA PHE A 14 -2.11 -2.27 -8.37
C PHE A 14 -0.86 -1.58 -7.84
N ASP A 15 -0.91 -0.26 -7.78
CA ASP A 15 0.14 0.57 -7.21
C ASP A 15 -0.15 0.75 -5.71
N ILE A 16 0.62 0.05 -4.88
CA ILE A 16 0.37 -0.04 -3.45
C ILE A 16 1.18 1.05 -2.74
N ASP A 17 0.47 1.99 -2.11
CA ASP A 17 0.99 3.04 -1.26
C ASP A 17 2.21 3.79 -1.84
N ALA A 18 2.14 4.12 -3.14
CA ALA A 18 3.21 4.84 -3.84
C ALA A 18 3.18 6.35 -3.46
N GLN A 19 3.42 6.63 -2.17
CA GLN A 19 3.32 7.95 -1.54
C GLN A 19 4.68 8.49 -1.10
N ASN A 20 4.77 9.82 -0.98
CA ASN A 20 5.98 10.50 -0.53
C ASN A 20 6.44 10.09 0.87
N THR A 21 5.52 9.71 1.75
CA THR A 21 5.81 9.23 3.13
C THR A 21 6.81 8.06 3.14
N PHE A 22 6.76 7.20 2.12
CA PHE A 22 7.65 6.04 1.99
C PHE A 22 8.86 6.31 1.09
N THR A 23 9.27 7.56 0.97
CA THR A 23 10.41 7.96 0.12
C THR A 23 11.36 8.90 0.86
N PRO A 24 12.59 9.07 0.39
CA PRO A 24 13.52 10.07 0.94
C PRO A 24 13.02 11.52 0.88
N VAL A 25 11.91 11.77 0.18
CA VAL A 25 11.25 13.10 0.13
C VAL A 25 10.67 13.51 1.49
N CYS A 26 10.29 12.53 2.32
CA CYS A 26 9.81 12.71 3.69
C CYS A 26 10.70 11.94 4.68
N PRO A 27 11.93 12.41 4.94
CA PRO A 27 12.93 11.64 5.68
C PRO A 27 12.56 11.39 7.15
N ASP A 28 11.66 12.19 7.71
CA ASP A 28 11.23 12.09 9.11
C ASP A 28 10.01 11.16 9.31
N GLU A 29 9.47 10.61 8.20
CA GLU A 29 8.34 9.68 8.24
C GLU A 29 8.84 8.22 8.16
N LEU A 30 8.55 7.49 7.10
CA LEU A 30 8.97 6.09 6.90
C LEU A 30 9.74 5.92 5.57
N PRO A 31 10.86 6.61 5.36
CA PRO A 31 11.55 6.60 4.09
C PRO A 31 12.12 5.21 3.77
N VAL A 32 11.86 4.76 2.56
CA VAL A 32 12.47 3.59 1.95
C VAL A 32 13.51 4.08 0.94
N ALA A 33 14.70 3.51 0.98
CA ALA A 33 15.78 3.89 0.06
C ALA A 33 15.32 3.73 -1.40
N GLU A 34 15.58 4.76 -2.22
CA GLU A 34 15.20 4.79 -3.64
C GLU A 34 13.69 4.66 -3.92
N GLY A 35 12.85 4.76 -2.89
CA GLY A 35 11.39 4.65 -3.03
C GLY A 35 10.77 5.68 -3.97
N ASP A 36 11.41 6.83 -4.18
CA ASP A 36 11.01 7.87 -5.13
C ASP A 36 11.33 7.53 -6.59
N GLN A 37 12.10 6.47 -6.87
CA GLN A 37 12.52 6.08 -8.21
C GLN A 37 11.58 5.05 -8.88
N ILE A 38 10.53 4.62 -8.22
CA ILE A 38 9.64 3.54 -8.69
C ILE A 38 8.61 3.95 -9.75
N VAL A 39 8.50 5.23 -10.07
CA VAL A 39 7.42 5.80 -10.90
C VAL A 39 7.40 5.23 -12.32
N GLU A 40 8.58 5.11 -12.96
CA GLU A 40 8.69 4.58 -14.32
C GLU A 40 8.23 3.12 -14.37
N GLU A 41 8.63 2.32 -13.41
CA GLU A 41 8.26 0.90 -13.31
C GLU A 41 6.75 0.70 -13.00
N LEU A 42 6.15 1.56 -12.15
CA LEU A 42 4.71 1.55 -11.92
C LEU A 42 3.93 1.95 -13.18
N ASN A 43 4.40 2.92 -13.94
CA ASN A 43 3.80 3.29 -15.21
C ASN A 43 3.98 2.17 -16.26
N ALA A 44 5.12 1.50 -16.27
CA ALA A 44 5.36 0.37 -17.17
C ALA A 44 4.44 -0.83 -16.85
N GLN A 45 4.25 -1.18 -15.57
CA GLN A 45 3.31 -2.25 -15.20
C GLN A 45 1.86 -1.88 -15.56
N ALA A 46 1.46 -0.62 -15.39
CA ALA A 46 0.13 -0.15 -15.75
C ALA A 46 -0.16 -0.30 -17.24
N ALA A 47 0.85 -0.13 -18.11
CA ALA A 47 0.69 -0.32 -19.56
C ALA A 47 0.36 -1.78 -19.96
N LEU A 48 0.60 -2.76 -19.10
CA LEU A 48 0.27 -4.16 -19.31
C LEU A 48 -1.16 -4.52 -18.89
N ALA A 49 -1.86 -3.62 -18.21
CA ALA A 49 -3.17 -3.85 -17.62
C ALA A 49 -4.27 -3.07 -18.33
N SER A 50 -5.52 -3.47 -18.11
CA SER A 50 -6.71 -2.74 -18.57
C SER A 50 -7.29 -1.84 -17.49
N LEU A 51 -6.93 -2.08 -16.24
CA LEU A 51 -7.30 -1.27 -15.08
C LEU A 51 -6.05 -0.92 -14.28
N ARG A 52 -6.02 0.30 -13.76
CA ARG A 52 -5.02 0.74 -12.79
C ARG A 52 -5.71 1.13 -11.50
N ILE A 53 -5.40 0.44 -10.42
CA ILE A 53 -5.89 0.80 -9.10
C ILE A 53 -4.72 1.19 -8.19
N GLY A 54 -4.98 2.02 -7.19
CA GLY A 54 -3.96 2.48 -6.27
C GLY A 54 -4.45 2.48 -4.83
N SER A 55 -3.56 2.29 -3.87
CA SER A 55 -3.85 2.54 -2.46
C SER A 55 -3.02 3.67 -1.90
N ARG A 56 -3.53 4.27 -0.85
CA ARG A 56 -2.81 5.23 -0.01
C ARG A 56 -3.12 4.99 1.46
N ASP A 57 -2.08 5.03 2.28
CA ASP A 57 -2.26 5.30 3.70
C ASP A 57 -2.85 6.70 3.88
N ALA A 58 -3.85 6.82 4.75
CA ALA A 58 -4.60 8.06 4.96
C ALA A 58 -4.85 8.26 6.44
N HIS A 59 -3.80 8.63 7.17
CA HIS A 59 -3.82 8.61 8.61
C HIS A 59 -4.25 9.94 9.23
N SER A 60 -4.88 9.82 10.40
CA SER A 60 -5.18 10.97 11.26
C SER A 60 -3.96 11.35 12.11
N PRO A 61 -3.71 12.66 12.34
CA PRO A 61 -2.68 13.08 13.27
C PRO A 61 -3.01 12.71 14.75
N GLN A 62 -4.22 12.18 15.00
CA GLN A 62 -4.69 11.73 16.31
C GLN A 62 -4.70 10.20 16.43
N ALA A 63 -4.08 9.48 15.49
CA ALA A 63 -4.04 8.03 15.54
C ALA A 63 -3.34 7.53 16.81
N VAL A 64 -3.94 6.53 17.44
CA VAL A 64 -3.49 6.02 18.76
C VAL A 64 -2.16 5.30 18.71
N TRP A 65 -1.71 4.91 17.55
CA TRP A 65 -0.48 4.18 17.29
C TRP A 65 0.72 5.09 16.95
N ILE A 66 0.56 6.41 16.96
CA ILE A 66 1.68 7.32 16.71
C ILE A 66 2.65 7.25 17.90
N ALA A 67 3.90 6.92 17.60
CA ALA A 67 4.98 6.82 18.58
C ALA A 67 5.28 8.17 19.22
N GLY A 68 5.72 8.14 20.48
CA GLY A 68 6.00 9.32 21.29
C GLY A 68 5.42 9.17 22.69
N ASN A 69 5.59 10.17 23.55
CA ASN A 69 5.06 10.20 24.92
C ASN A 69 5.38 8.93 25.75
N GLY A 70 6.59 8.37 25.58
CA GLY A 70 7.02 7.17 26.29
C GLY A 70 6.73 5.86 25.54
N HIS A 71 6.18 5.92 24.35
CA HIS A 71 5.94 4.76 23.49
C HIS A 71 6.94 4.74 22.32
N PRO A 72 7.99 3.91 22.36
CA PRO A 72 8.97 3.80 21.28
C PRO A 72 8.36 3.22 20.00
N VAL A 73 8.94 3.60 18.87
CA VAL A 73 8.64 2.97 17.57
C VAL A 73 8.83 1.46 17.66
N LEU A 74 7.94 0.69 17.04
CA LEU A 74 7.86 -0.78 17.03
C LEU A 74 7.59 -1.43 18.40
N SER A 75 7.34 -0.64 19.45
CA SER A 75 6.84 -1.24 20.70
C SER A 75 5.37 -1.66 20.54
N PRO A 76 4.93 -2.75 21.23
CA PRO A 76 3.56 -3.24 21.11
C PRO A 76 2.53 -2.22 21.60
N VAL A 77 1.43 -2.10 20.87
CA VAL A 77 0.23 -1.36 21.31
C VAL A 77 -0.71 -2.33 22.02
N SER A 78 -1.36 -1.88 23.09
CA SER A 78 -2.36 -2.66 23.82
C SER A 78 -3.70 -1.93 23.88
N GLY A 79 -4.79 -2.70 23.91
CA GLY A 79 -6.14 -2.16 24.02
C GLY A 79 -6.82 -1.85 22.69
N TYR A 80 -6.12 -2.01 21.56
CA TYR A 80 -6.64 -1.78 20.21
C TYR A 80 -6.38 -3.00 19.33
N PRO A 81 -7.41 -3.78 18.96
CA PRO A 81 -7.22 -5.05 18.24
C PRO A 81 -6.69 -4.88 16.81
N ASP A 82 -6.90 -3.72 16.21
CA ASP A 82 -6.47 -3.40 14.84
C ASP A 82 -5.19 -2.55 14.78
N VAL A 83 -4.42 -2.56 15.87
CA VAL A 83 -3.11 -1.92 15.97
C VAL A 83 -2.15 -2.85 16.69
N ASP A 84 -1.04 -3.19 16.05
CA ASP A 84 -0.05 -4.11 16.63
C ASP A 84 1.12 -3.37 17.31
N VAL A 85 1.70 -2.38 16.63
CA VAL A 85 2.87 -1.63 17.12
C VAL A 85 2.75 -0.13 16.89
N TYR A 86 3.56 0.64 17.61
CA TYR A 86 3.69 2.08 17.42
C TYR A 86 4.56 2.39 16.21
N TRP A 87 4.12 3.33 15.38
CA TRP A 87 4.82 3.84 14.21
C TRP A 87 5.11 5.34 14.31
N PRO A 88 6.13 5.87 13.63
CA PRO A 88 6.23 7.32 13.43
C PRO A 88 4.95 7.87 12.80
N ALA A 89 4.64 9.13 13.06
CA ALA A 89 3.58 9.81 12.30
C ALA A 89 3.95 9.81 10.81
N HIS A 90 3.07 9.28 9.95
CA HIS A 90 3.33 9.17 8.52
C HIS A 90 2.02 9.22 7.73
N ALA A 91 2.09 9.53 6.46
CA ALA A 91 0.95 9.61 5.54
C ALA A 91 -0.27 10.38 6.12
N ILE A 92 -0.01 11.41 6.91
CA ILE A 92 -1.09 12.21 7.52
C ILE A 92 -1.84 12.95 6.42
N VAL A 93 -3.17 12.81 6.40
CA VAL A 93 -4.03 13.44 5.39
C VAL A 93 -3.80 14.95 5.31
N GLY A 94 -3.60 15.45 4.10
CA GLY A 94 -3.33 16.86 3.83
C GLY A 94 -1.86 17.27 3.95
N THR A 95 -0.95 16.36 4.25
CA THR A 95 0.49 16.60 4.24
C THR A 95 1.14 16.16 2.94
N LYS A 96 2.40 16.55 2.73
CA LYS A 96 3.21 16.11 1.59
C LYS A 96 3.42 14.59 1.60
N GLY A 97 3.55 13.96 2.78
CA GLY A 97 3.69 12.52 2.93
C GLY A 97 2.49 11.75 2.39
N PHE A 98 1.28 12.28 2.55
CA PHE A 98 0.05 11.68 2.03
C PHE A 98 -0.05 11.69 0.49
N GLU A 99 0.62 12.62 -0.19
CA GLU A 99 0.54 12.74 -1.64
C GLU A 99 1.25 11.58 -2.35
N PHE A 100 0.78 11.26 -3.55
CA PHE A 100 1.51 10.35 -4.44
C PHE A 100 2.90 10.89 -4.78
N ILE A 101 3.82 9.99 -5.09
CA ILE A 101 5.14 10.31 -5.62
C ILE A 101 4.97 11.14 -6.89
N THR A 102 5.81 12.17 -7.04
CA THR A 102 5.80 13.04 -8.23
C THR A 102 5.95 12.21 -9.51
N GLY A 103 5.03 12.38 -10.44
CA GLY A 103 4.95 11.61 -11.70
C GLY A 103 3.82 10.57 -11.71
N LEU A 104 3.13 10.36 -10.58
CA LEU A 104 1.88 9.60 -10.51
C LEU A 104 0.70 10.57 -10.41
N ASP A 105 -0.14 10.61 -11.45
CA ASP A 105 -1.34 11.46 -11.43
C ASP A 105 -2.53 10.67 -10.86
N PRO A 106 -3.19 11.14 -9.78
CA PRO A 106 -4.39 10.50 -9.23
C PRO A 106 -5.50 10.24 -10.24
N LYS A 107 -5.58 11.01 -11.33
CA LYS A 107 -6.57 10.86 -12.40
C LYS A 107 -6.35 9.64 -13.28
N ASN A 108 -5.17 9.04 -13.22
CA ASN A 108 -4.82 7.85 -13.99
C ASN A 108 -5.22 6.54 -13.29
N TYR A 109 -5.89 6.62 -12.14
CA TYR A 109 -6.38 5.45 -11.41
C TYR A 109 -7.88 5.31 -11.58
N ASP A 110 -8.32 4.13 -12.01
CA ASP A 110 -9.73 3.77 -12.15
C ASP A 110 -10.41 3.59 -10.79
N PHE A 111 -9.63 3.19 -9.76
CA PHE A 111 -10.09 3.04 -8.39
C PHE A 111 -8.97 3.38 -7.40
N GLN A 112 -9.31 4.07 -6.33
CA GLN A 112 -8.36 4.41 -5.27
C GLN A 112 -8.88 3.97 -3.90
N VAL A 113 -8.02 3.29 -3.17
CA VAL A 113 -8.25 2.89 -1.78
C VAL A 113 -7.56 3.87 -0.83
N TYR A 114 -8.26 4.25 0.22
CA TYR A 114 -7.70 4.94 1.37
C TYR A 114 -7.82 4.02 2.57
N LYS A 115 -6.70 3.70 3.23
CA LYS A 115 -6.68 2.81 4.38
C LYS A 115 -6.09 3.50 5.62
N GLY A 116 -6.43 2.98 6.82
CA GLY A 116 -5.96 3.55 8.07
C GLY A 116 -6.55 4.93 8.40
N ILE A 117 -7.78 5.20 7.95
CA ILE A 117 -8.50 6.46 8.19
C ILE A 117 -8.93 6.56 9.66
N GLU A 118 -9.31 5.43 10.24
CA GLU A 118 -9.75 5.35 11.63
C GLU A 118 -8.55 5.51 12.57
N ILE A 119 -8.76 6.24 13.66
CA ILE A 119 -7.69 6.57 14.61
C ILE A 119 -7.15 5.36 15.38
N ASP A 120 -7.94 4.29 15.46
CA ASP A 120 -7.68 3.06 16.21
C ASP A 120 -7.38 1.86 15.31
N LYS A 121 -7.02 2.09 14.04
CA LYS A 121 -6.66 1.06 13.07
C LYS A 121 -5.34 1.39 12.36
N HIS A 122 -4.58 0.35 12.08
CA HIS A 122 -3.35 0.43 11.27
C HIS A 122 -3.22 -0.79 10.36
N PRO A 123 -4.09 -0.90 9.31
CA PRO A 123 -4.03 -2.02 8.37
C PRO A 123 -2.79 -1.90 7.47
N TYR A 124 -2.14 -3.02 7.18
CA TYR A 124 -1.02 -3.05 6.24
C TYR A 124 -1.49 -3.28 4.80
N GLY A 125 -2.32 -4.29 4.57
CA GLY A 125 -2.81 -4.61 3.23
C GLY A 125 -3.91 -3.68 2.75
N ALA A 126 -3.98 -3.46 1.43
CA ALA A 126 -4.91 -2.50 0.83
C ALA A 126 -6.33 -3.04 0.61
N CYS A 127 -6.58 -4.33 0.85
CA CYS A 127 -7.90 -4.91 0.59
C CYS A 127 -8.87 -4.85 1.78
N TYR A 128 -8.36 -4.50 2.98
CA TYR A 128 -9.18 -4.44 4.20
C TYR A 128 -8.76 -3.27 5.08
N HIS A 129 -9.73 -2.74 5.86
CA HIS A 129 -9.54 -1.65 6.82
C HIS A 129 -9.05 -2.12 8.19
N ASP A 130 -8.96 -3.44 8.42
CA ASP A 130 -8.62 -4.05 9.70
C ASP A 130 -7.55 -5.15 9.55
N LEU A 131 -6.84 -5.46 10.64
CA LEU A 131 -5.83 -6.52 10.65
C LEU A 131 -6.42 -7.92 10.51
N ALA A 132 -7.68 -8.10 10.93
CA ALA A 132 -8.39 -9.37 10.83
C ALA A 132 -8.91 -9.70 9.42
N ASN A 133 -8.79 -8.77 8.46
CA ASN A 133 -9.30 -8.90 7.09
C ASN A 133 -10.81 -9.15 7.03
N THR A 134 -11.59 -8.40 7.79
CA THR A 134 -13.06 -8.54 7.85
C THR A 134 -13.80 -7.36 7.24
N LEU A 135 -13.22 -6.16 7.25
CA LEU A 135 -13.82 -4.94 6.75
C LEU A 135 -13.21 -4.56 5.40
N SER A 136 -13.90 -4.90 4.31
CA SER A 136 -13.41 -4.67 2.93
C SER A 136 -13.23 -3.18 2.60
N THR A 137 -12.17 -2.86 1.84
CA THR A 137 -11.98 -1.54 1.20
C THR A 137 -12.71 -1.40 -0.13
N GLY A 138 -13.31 -2.47 -0.64
CA GLY A 138 -13.92 -2.53 -1.96
C GLY A 138 -12.96 -2.91 -3.09
N ALA A 139 -11.67 -3.02 -2.84
CA ALA A 139 -10.69 -3.31 -3.90
C ALA A 139 -10.92 -4.68 -4.56
N ILE A 140 -11.16 -5.72 -3.77
CA ILE A 140 -11.42 -7.08 -4.27
C ILE A 140 -12.72 -7.12 -5.07
N GLU A 141 -13.76 -6.48 -4.57
CA GLU A 141 -15.08 -6.39 -5.21
C GLU A 141 -14.98 -5.66 -6.54
N TYR A 142 -14.29 -4.54 -6.58
CA TYR A 142 -14.05 -3.76 -7.79
C TYR A 142 -13.33 -4.57 -8.87
N LEU A 143 -12.26 -5.27 -8.50
CA LEU A 143 -11.53 -6.14 -9.42
C LEU A 143 -12.40 -7.27 -9.99
N ARG A 144 -13.22 -7.89 -9.13
CA ARG A 144 -14.17 -8.97 -9.55
C ARG A 144 -15.24 -8.47 -10.49
N GLU A 145 -15.83 -7.31 -10.19
CA GLU A 145 -16.87 -6.68 -11.01
C GLU A 145 -16.37 -6.41 -12.44
N HIS A 146 -15.08 -6.04 -12.57
CA HIS A 146 -14.44 -5.81 -13.88
C HIS A 146 -13.88 -7.09 -14.51
N GLY A 147 -14.14 -8.25 -13.93
CA GLY A 147 -13.74 -9.54 -14.47
C GLY A 147 -12.23 -9.76 -14.50
N ILE A 148 -11.48 -9.07 -13.63
CA ILE A 148 -10.04 -9.24 -13.47
C ILE A 148 -9.75 -10.61 -12.85
N THR A 149 -8.72 -11.27 -13.34
CA THR A 149 -8.24 -12.55 -12.82
C THR A 149 -6.79 -12.50 -12.35
N THR A 150 -6.04 -11.55 -12.86
CA THR A 150 -4.60 -11.38 -12.57
C THR A 150 -4.32 -9.95 -12.14
N VAL A 151 -3.56 -9.78 -11.08
CA VAL A 151 -3.15 -8.47 -10.56
C VAL A 151 -1.62 -8.38 -10.56
N ILE A 152 -1.09 -7.35 -11.22
CA ILE A 152 0.34 -7.00 -11.15
C ILE A 152 0.48 -6.02 -9.99
N CYS A 153 1.24 -6.39 -8.97
CA CYS A 153 1.43 -5.60 -7.75
C CYS A 153 2.84 -5.01 -7.70
N GLY A 154 2.91 -3.73 -7.38
CA GLY A 154 4.14 -3.01 -7.07
C GLY A 154 3.86 -1.87 -6.10
N GLY A 155 4.88 -1.27 -5.51
CA GLY A 155 4.72 -0.16 -4.57
C GLY A 155 5.60 -0.28 -3.34
N LEU A 156 5.21 0.37 -2.24
CA LEU A 156 5.99 0.55 -1.01
C LEU A 156 5.19 0.13 0.25
N ALA A 157 5.83 -0.42 1.29
CA ALA A 157 7.11 -1.12 1.17
C ALA A 157 6.85 -2.61 0.93
N THR A 158 7.79 -3.30 0.28
CA THR A 158 7.61 -4.70 -0.16
C THR A 158 7.31 -5.65 0.98
N ASP A 159 7.93 -5.46 2.14
CA ASP A 159 7.84 -6.33 3.33
C ASP A 159 6.59 -6.06 4.20
N TYR A 160 5.89 -4.96 4.00
CA TYR A 160 4.67 -4.59 4.73
C TYR A 160 3.43 -4.50 3.81
N CYS A 161 3.17 -3.34 3.24
CA CYS A 161 1.91 -3.07 2.53
C CYS A 161 1.79 -3.93 1.26
N VAL A 162 2.86 -4.05 0.47
CA VAL A 162 2.85 -4.86 -0.76
C VAL A 162 2.65 -6.34 -0.40
N LYS A 163 3.45 -6.89 0.51
CA LYS A 163 3.32 -8.28 0.97
C LYS A 163 1.91 -8.60 1.44
N ASN A 164 1.35 -7.77 2.33
CA ASN A 164 0.03 -8.05 2.90
C ASN A 164 -1.07 -7.95 1.82
N THR A 165 -0.99 -6.97 0.91
CA THR A 165 -1.93 -6.85 -0.21
C THR A 165 -1.87 -8.07 -1.13
N VAL A 166 -0.66 -8.54 -1.47
CA VAL A 166 -0.46 -9.75 -2.27
C VAL A 166 -1.09 -10.97 -1.60
N LEU A 167 -0.90 -11.15 -0.30
CA LEU A 167 -1.50 -12.26 0.45
C LEU A 167 -3.03 -12.17 0.46
N GLN A 168 -3.60 -10.98 0.65
CA GLN A 168 -5.04 -10.74 0.61
C GLN A 168 -5.64 -11.06 -0.77
N LEU A 169 -5.01 -10.61 -1.86
CA LEU A 169 -5.41 -10.91 -3.22
C LEU A 169 -5.32 -12.42 -3.53
N ARG A 170 -4.25 -13.09 -3.07
CA ARG A 170 -4.11 -14.55 -3.22
C ARG A 170 -5.20 -15.30 -2.45
N ALA A 171 -5.52 -14.88 -1.23
CA ALA A 171 -6.63 -15.44 -0.45
C ALA A 171 -7.99 -15.25 -1.15
N ALA A 172 -8.15 -14.14 -1.89
CA ALA A 172 -9.32 -13.86 -2.73
C ALA A 172 -9.32 -14.59 -4.07
N CYS A 173 -8.36 -15.50 -4.32
CA CYS A 173 -8.21 -16.34 -5.51
C CYS A 173 -7.78 -15.60 -6.78
N PHE A 174 -7.19 -14.41 -6.70
CA PHE A 174 -6.52 -13.81 -7.86
C PHE A 174 -5.17 -14.47 -8.13
N GLU A 175 -4.79 -14.53 -9.40
CA GLU A 175 -3.38 -14.68 -9.76
C GLU A 175 -2.66 -13.36 -9.49
N VAL A 176 -1.51 -13.42 -8.83
CA VAL A 176 -0.74 -12.23 -8.48
C VAL A 176 0.67 -12.33 -9.07
N ILE A 177 1.07 -11.28 -9.76
CA ILE A 177 2.42 -11.07 -10.26
C ILE A 177 3.03 -9.96 -9.43
N LEU A 178 4.05 -10.29 -8.66
CA LEU A 178 4.83 -9.28 -7.93
C LEU A 178 5.90 -8.72 -8.87
N ASN A 179 5.88 -7.40 -9.05
CA ASN A 179 6.91 -6.72 -9.84
C ASN A 179 8.20 -6.58 -9.01
N LEU A 180 9.16 -7.44 -9.29
CA LEU A 180 10.40 -7.51 -8.53
C LEU A 180 11.38 -6.35 -8.82
N SER A 181 11.18 -5.60 -9.89
CA SER A 181 11.93 -4.36 -10.14
C SER A 181 11.63 -3.28 -9.09
N LEU A 182 10.55 -3.46 -8.32
CA LEU A 182 10.06 -2.57 -7.27
C LEU A 182 10.31 -3.12 -5.87
N ILE A 183 11.34 -3.96 -5.68
CA ILE A 183 11.68 -4.45 -4.34
C ILE A 183 12.40 -3.36 -3.57
N HIS A 184 11.63 -2.65 -2.77
CA HIS A 184 12.13 -1.69 -1.79
C HIS A 184 11.63 -2.14 -0.42
N ILE A 185 12.57 -2.54 0.44
CA ILE A 185 12.31 -3.08 1.77
C ILE A 185 12.51 -1.96 2.78
N SER A 186 11.59 -1.81 3.73
CA SER A 186 11.75 -0.88 4.83
C SER A 186 12.97 -1.31 5.66
N GLU A 187 13.97 -0.45 5.77
CA GLU A 187 15.03 -0.70 6.73
C GLU A 187 14.43 -0.57 8.14
N PRO A 188 14.62 -1.58 9.03
CA PRO A 188 14.31 -1.38 10.42
C PRO A 188 15.16 -0.20 10.89
N THR A 189 14.52 0.86 11.32
CA THR A 189 15.17 2.04 11.88
C THR A 189 16.21 1.57 12.89
N ARG A 190 17.49 1.70 12.54
CA ARG A 190 18.56 1.57 13.51
C ARG A 190 18.41 2.73 14.47
N LEU A 191 17.81 2.47 15.62
CA LEU A 191 17.87 3.33 16.79
C LEU A 191 19.27 3.24 17.42
#